data_da9509c3ef4a43122c26408037e002b8
#
_entry.id   da9509c3ef4a43122c26408037e002b8
#
_cell.length_a   1.000
_cell.length_b   1.000
_cell.length_c   1.000
_cell.angle_alpha   90.00
_cell.angle_beta   90.00
_cell.angle_gamma   90.00
#
_symmetry.space_group_name_H-M   'P 1'
#
loop_
_entity.id
_entity.type
_entity.pdbx_description
1 polymer ?
#
loop_
_entity_poly.entity_id
_entity_poly.type
_entity_poly.pdbx_seq_one_letter_code
_entity_poly.pdbx_strand_id
1 'polypeptide(L)'
;GHGLLILLSAAPERLLSTIRSRCQLIRFLRLAQADLNRVLEGCGALEQDPPELLAMAAGSPGALLEHRRQRAGLPEELTGRLASMPDQPMEALALARDVCEALDGEQQLWLINWWQQQLWARGAGDRPLQRLETLRRQLLSFVQPRLAWEVALLELTTGK
;
A
#
# COMPACT_ATOMS: atom_id res chain seq x y z
N GLY A 1 -11.16 38.84 17.98
CA GLY A 1 -10.66 37.47 18.22
C GLY A 1 -9.59 37.15 17.20
N HIS A 2 -8.47 36.59 17.63
CA HIS A 2 -7.42 36.13 16.73
C HIS A 2 -7.66 34.65 16.47
N GLY A 3 -7.86 34.27 15.19
CA GLY A 3 -8.03 32.89 14.75
C GLY A 3 -6.76 32.39 14.07
N LEU A 4 -6.37 31.12 14.30
CA LEU A 4 -5.34 30.42 13.55
C LEU A 4 -6.01 29.45 12.60
N LEU A 5 -5.67 29.52 11.30
CA LEU A 5 -6.11 28.57 10.28
C LEU A 5 -4.92 27.71 9.85
N ILE A 6 -5.04 26.39 9.96
CA ILE A 6 -4.03 25.42 9.52
C ILE A 6 -4.59 24.66 8.32
N LEU A 7 -3.86 24.71 7.20
CA LEU A 7 -4.19 23.98 5.98
C LEU A 7 -3.18 22.86 5.78
N LEU A 8 -3.66 21.63 5.64
CA LEU A 8 -2.83 20.46 5.32
C LEU A 8 -3.00 20.11 3.84
N SER A 9 -1.91 19.95 3.12
CA SER A 9 -1.91 19.58 1.71
C SER A 9 -0.69 18.76 1.34
N ALA A 10 -0.90 17.68 0.58
CA ALA A 10 0.18 16.93 -0.04
C ALA A 10 0.69 17.58 -1.35
N ALA A 11 -0.09 18.52 -1.92
CA ALA A 11 0.23 19.21 -3.17
C ALA A 11 -0.03 20.72 -3.01
N PRO A 12 0.82 21.45 -2.27
CA PRO A 12 0.62 22.87 -1.98
C PRO A 12 0.61 23.74 -3.25
N GLU A 13 1.22 23.29 -4.33
CA GLU A 13 1.22 23.96 -5.63
C GLU A 13 -0.17 23.98 -6.30
N ARG A 14 -1.06 23.07 -5.93
CA ARG A 14 -2.46 23.01 -6.43
C ARG A 14 -3.41 23.95 -5.68
N LEU A 15 -2.97 24.55 -4.58
CA LEU A 15 -3.74 25.55 -3.86
C LEU A 15 -3.74 26.89 -4.61
N LEU A 16 -4.86 27.62 -4.50
CA LEU A 16 -4.95 28.96 -5.07
C LEU A 16 -3.81 29.86 -4.59
N SER A 17 -3.23 30.63 -5.49
CA SER A 17 -2.14 31.56 -5.19
C SER A 17 -2.51 32.59 -4.10
N THR A 18 -3.77 33.01 -4.08
CA THR A 18 -4.32 33.91 -3.07
C THR A 18 -4.34 33.32 -1.65
N ILE A 19 -4.47 32.00 -1.51
CA ILE A 19 -4.35 31.30 -0.22
C ILE A 19 -2.88 31.18 0.15
N ARG A 20 -2.05 30.68 -0.77
CA ARG A 20 -0.62 30.48 -0.55
C ARG A 20 0.11 31.75 -0.13
N SER A 21 -0.22 32.88 -0.72
CA SER A 21 0.42 34.18 -0.40
C SER A 21 0.09 34.70 1.00
N ARG A 22 -0.93 34.17 1.66
CA ARG A 22 -1.36 34.55 3.02
C ARG A 22 -1.03 33.50 4.08
N CYS A 23 -0.42 32.39 3.68
CA CYS A 23 -0.06 31.29 4.58
C CYS A 23 1.48 31.20 4.70
N GLN A 24 1.94 30.91 5.91
CA GLN A 24 3.31 30.46 6.10
C GLN A 24 3.42 28.98 5.69
N LEU A 25 4.33 28.67 4.76
CA LEU A 25 4.56 27.29 4.32
C LEU A 25 5.53 26.60 5.29
N ILE A 26 5.05 25.53 5.93
CA ILE A 26 5.87 24.62 6.73
C ILE A 26 5.96 23.29 5.99
N ARG A 27 7.16 22.88 5.62
CA ARG A 27 7.40 21.62 4.91
C ARG A 27 7.68 20.50 5.89
N PHE A 28 6.91 19.42 5.80
CA PHE A 28 7.17 18.19 6.50
C PHE A 28 7.91 17.23 5.57
N LEU A 29 9.11 16.84 5.95
CA LEU A 29 9.93 15.87 5.23
C LEU A 29 9.72 14.47 5.78
N ARG A 30 10.09 13.47 4.99
CA ARG A 30 10.13 12.09 5.45
C ARG A 30 11.14 11.95 6.58
N LEU A 31 10.77 11.26 7.65
CA LEU A 31 11.66 11.01 8.77
C LEU A 31 12.69 9.93 8.41
N ALA A 32 13.92 10.12 8.88
CA ALA A 32 14.89 9.04 8.93
C ALA A 32 14.44 7.97 9.95
N GLN A 33 14.93 6.73 9.81
CA GLN A 33 14.50 5.61 10.67
C GLN A 33 14.67 5.91 12.16
N ALA A 34 15.76 6.57 12.55
CA ALA A 34 16.02 6.93 13.95
C ALA A 34 15.00 7.92 14.49
N ASP A 35 14.60 8.91 13.69
CA ASP A 35 13.60 9.89 14.09
C ASP A 35 12.18 9.30 14.09
N LEU A 36 11.89 8.42 13.13
CA LEU A 36 10.64 7.65 13.09
C LEU A 36 10.48 6.82 14.38
N ASN A 37 11.52 6.08 14.78
CA ASN A 37 11.51 5.28 15.99
C ASN A 37 11.31 6.15 17.23
N ARG A 38 11.97 7.31 17.33
CA ARG A 38 11.81 8.24 18.44
C ARG A 38 10.38 8.78 18.55
N VAL A 39 9.74 9.09 17.43
CA VAL A 39 8.33 9.53 17.42
C VAL A 39 7.41 8.41 17.85
N LEU A 40 7.62 7.19 17.36
CA LEU A 40 6.82 6.02 17.74
C LEU A 40 6.99 5.66 19.22
N GLU A 41 8.21 5.76 19.76
CA GLU A 41 8.48 5.58 21.19
C GLU A 41 7.73 6.61 22.03
N GLY A 42 7.78 7.89 21.64
CA GLY A 42 7.05 8.96 22.33
C GLY A 42 5.53 8.79 22.32
N CYS A 43 4.99 8.05 21.35
CA CYS A 43 3.56 7.71 21.27
C CYS A 43 3.22 6.33 21.87
N GLY A 44 4.19 5.61 22.45
CA GLY A 44 4.00 4.25 22.97
C GLY A 44 3.69 3.21 21.88
N ALA A 45 4.08 3.49 20.65
CA ALA A 45 3.77 2.67 19.46
C ALA A 45 5.03 2.07 18.80
N LEU A 46 6.17 2.06 19.52
CA LEU A 46 7.40 1.46 18.99
C LEU A 46 7.28 -0.07 19.01
N GLU A 47 7.40 -0.67 17.83
CA GLU A 47 7.37 -2.10 17.59
C GLU A 47 8.45 -2.47 16.58
N GLN A 48 8.74 -3.76 16.47
CA GLN A 48 9.64 -4.29 15.44
C GLN A 48 8.85 -4.57 14.15
N ASP A 49 8.86 -3.60 13.25
CA ASP A 49 8.14 -3.69 11.98
C ASP A 49 8.91 -4.47 10.91
N PRO A 50 8.21 -5.22 10.08
CA PRO A 50 8.78 -5.80 8.87
C PRO A 50 9.32 -4.73 7.91
N PRO A 51 10.45 -4.99 7.22
CA PRO A 51 11.08 -4.04 6.30
C PRO A 51 10.12 -3.48 5.23
N GLU A 52 9.20 -4.30 4.74
CA GLU A 52 8.23 -3.90 3.74
C GLU A 52 7.25 -2.84 4.25
N LEU A 53 6.79 -2.93 5.51
CA LEU A 53 5.91 -1.91 6.08
C LEU A 53 6.66 -0.58 6.28
N LEU A 54 7.93 -0.65 6.70
CA LEU A 54 8.78 0.53 6.82
C LEU A 54 9.01 1.19 5.46
N ALA A 55 9.24 0.39 4.41
CA ALA A 55 9.39 0.89 3.05
C ALA A 55 8.11 1.56 2.54
N MET A 56 6.94 0.94 2.76
CA MET A 56 5.63 1.50 2.38
C MET A 56 5.32 2.80 3.14
N ALA A 57 5.65 2.85 4.42
CA ALA A 57 5.43 4.04 5.26
C ALA A 57 6.31 5.23 4.85
N ALA A 58 7.45 4.97 4.22
CA ALA A 58 8.36 5.98 3.68
C ALA A 58 8.70 7.11 4.68
N GLY A 59 8.93 6.76 5.95
CA GLY A 59 9.27 7.70 7.01
C GLY A 59 8.08 8.47 7.58
N SER A 60 6.84 8.03 7.33
CA SER A 60 5.64 8.61 7.92
C SER A 60 5.13 7.74 9.09
N PRO A 61 5.10 8.24 10.35
CA PRO A 61 4.57 7.48 11.48
C PRO A 61 3.09 7.10 11.31
N GLY A 62 2.27 8.04 10.82
CA GLY A 62 0.85 7.79 10.59
C GLY A 62 0.60 6.73 9.52
N ALA A 63 1.37 6.76 8.42
CA ALA A 63 1.27 5.73 7.37
C ALA A 63 1.71 4.35 7.91
N LEU A 64 2.75 4.29 8.74
CA LEU A 64 3.20 3.04 9.34
C LEU A 64 2.12 2.41 10.24
N LEU A 65 1.51 3.21 11.11
CA LEU A 65 0.41 2.75 11.97
C LEU A 65 -0.79 2.26 11.16
N GLU A 66 -1.10 2.94 10.04
CA GLU A 66 -2.15 2.50 9.12
C GLU A 66 -1.78 1.19 8.44
N HIS A 67 -0.55 1.04 7.95
CA HIS A 67 -0.09 -0.21 7.33
C HIS A 67 -0.08 -1.39 8.31
N ARG A 68 0.26 -1.17 9.59
CA ARG A 68 0.13 -2.20 10.64
C ARG A 68 -1.33 -2.66 10.78
N ARG A 69 -2.26 -1.71 10.82
CA ARG A 69 -3.70 -1.99 10.97
C ARG A 69 -4.23 -2.77 9.77
N GLN A 70 -3.89 -2.35 8.56
CA GLN A 70 -4.27 -3.05 7.33
C GLN A 70 -3.72 -4.46 7.30
N ARG A 71 -2.45 -4.65 7.67
CA ARG A 71 -1.83 -5.97 7.71
C ARG A 71 -2.49 -6.88 8.75
N ALA A 72 -2.78 -6.37 9.94
CA ALA A 72 -3.45 -7.14 10.99
C ALA A 72 -4.87 -7.59 10.60
N GLY A 73 -5.53 -6.87 9.70
CA GLY A 73 -6.83 -7.22 9.13
C GLY A 73 -6.79 -8.26 8.00
N LEU A 74 -5.60 -8.63 7.52
CA LEU A 74 -5.48 -9.62 6.45
C LEU A 74 -5.40 -11.05 7.01
N PRO A 75 -6.10 -12.02 6.38
CA PRO A 75 -5.90 -13.44 6.67
C PRO A 75 -4.46 -13.87 6.36
N GLU A 76 -3.77 -14.49 7.33
CA GLU A 76 -2.38 -14.95 7.16
C GLU A 76 -2.22 -15.94 6.01
N GLU A 77 -3.21 -16.79 5.80
CA GLU A 77 -3.24 -17.76 4.72
C GLU A 77 -3.17 -17.09 3.33
N LEU A 78 -3.89 -15.99 3.12
CA LEU A 78 -3.85 -15.24 1.85
C LEU A 78 -2.48 -14.63 1.60
N THR A 79 -1.88 -14.01 2.62
CA THR A 79 -0.54 -13.40 2.48
C THR A 79 0.53 -14.45 2.22
N GLY A 80 0.45 -15.61 2.85
CA GLY A 80 1.34 -16.74 2.63
C GLY A 80 1.24 -17.31 1.20
N ARG A 81 0.03 -17.50 0.69
CA ARG A 81 -0.21 -18.00 -0.68
C ARG A 81 0.26 -17.01 -1.74
N LEU A 82 0.07 -15.71 -1.56
CA LEU A 82 0.62 -14.68 -2.45
C LEU A 82 2.14 -14.65 -2.41
N ALA A 83 2.75 -14.83 -1.24
CA ALA A 83 4.19 -14.86 -1.09
C ALA A 83 4.85 -16.05 -1.80
N SER A 84 4.20 -17.22 -1.81
CA SER A 84 4.69 -18.42 -2.51
C SER A 84 4.38 -18.43 -4.01
N MET A 85 3.45 -17.60 -4.48
CA MET A 85 2.92 -17.56 -5.85
C MET A 85 2.35 -18.92 -6.31
N PRO A 86 1.11 -18.98 -6.72
CA PRO A 86 0.53 -20.24 -7.18
C PRO A 86 1.27 -20.75 -8.43
N ASP A 87 1.53 -22.04 -8.45
CA ASP A 87 2.20 -22.70 -9.59
C ASP A 87 1.20 -23.28 -10.60
N GLN A 88 -0.06 -23.44 -10.19
CA GLN A 88 -1.10 -24.04 -11.03
C GLN A 88 -2.24 -23.04 -11.30
N PRO A 89 -2.81 -23.05 -12.51
CA PRO A 89 -3.93 -22.17 -12.87
C PRO A 89 -5.14 -22.29 -11.92
N MET A 90 -5.45 -23.51 -11.47
CA MET A 90 -6.58 -23.74 -10.55
C MET A 90 -6.35 -23.09 -9.18
N GLU A 91 -5.11 -23.10 -8.68
CA GLU A 91 -4.74 -22.43 -7.44
C GLU A 91 -4.82 -20.92 -7.58
N ALA A 92 -4.42 -20.38 -8.75
CA ALA A 92 -4.54 -18.97 -9.06
C ALA A 92 -6.00 -18.50 -9.05
N LEU A 93 -6.91 -19.28 -9.67
CA LEU A 93 -8.34 -18.96 -9.67
C LEU A 93 -8.96 -19.07 -8.26
N ALA A 94 -8.58 -20.09 -7.48
CA ALA A 94 -9.02 -20.23 -6.11
C ALA A 94 -8.54 -19.05 -5.25
N LEU A 95 -7.28 -18.64 -5.39
CA LEU A 95 -6.72 -17.49 -4.67
C LEU A 95 -7.43 -16.18 -5.04
N ALA A 96 -7.74 -15.97 -6.33
CA ALA A 96 -8.51 -14.81 -6.79
C ALA A 96 -9.87 -14.71 -6.13
N ARG A 97 -10.58 -15.85 -6.03
CA ARG A 97 -11.87 -15.93 -5.34
C ARG A 97 -11.72 -15.58 -3.87
N ASP A 98 -10.77 -16.23 -3.18
CA ASP A 98 -10.58 -16.07 -1.74
C ASP A 98 -10.20 -14.62 -1.38
N VAL A 99 -9.39 -13.94 -2.20
CA VAL A 99 -9.08 -12.51 -2.06
C VAL A 99 -10.36 -11.67 -2.16
N CYS A 100 -11.22 -11.92 -3.16
CA CYS A 100 -12.43 -11.13 -3.36
C CYS A 100 -13.54 -11.41 -2.33
N GLU A 101 -13.56 -12.61 -1.75
CA GLU A 101 -14.51 -12.96 -0.70
C GLU A 101 -14.08 -12.46 0.69
N ALA A 102 -12.78 -12.41 0.96
CA ALA A 102 -12.24 -12.05 2.25
C ALA A 102 -11.96 -10.54 2.42
N LEU A 103 -11.69 -9.81 1.32
CA LEU A 103 -11.18 -8.44 1.36
C LEU A 103 -12.10 -7.48 0.62
N ASP A 104 -12.32 -6.30 1.21
CA ASP A 104 -12.96 -5.19 0.54
C ASP A 104 -12.03 -4.51 -0.49
N GLY A 105 -12.57 -3.52 -1.23
CA GLY A 105 -11.82 -2.85 -2.30
C GLY A 105 -10.58 -2.09 -1.81
N GLU A 106 -10.64 -1.50 -0.61
CA GLU A 106 -9.52 -0.76 -0.03
C GLU A 106 -8.41 -1.73 0.42
N GLN A 107 -8.78 -2.82 1.06
CA GLN A 107 -7.88 -3.88 1.47
C GLN A 107 -7.22 -4.57 0.26
N GLN A 108 -7.94 -4.78 -0.84
CA GLN A 108 -7.38 -5.32 -2.08
C GLN A 108 -6.33 -4.39 -2.69
N LEU A 109 -6.57 -3.07 -2.72
CA LEU A 109 -5.61 -2.08 -3.19
C LEU A 109 -4.37 -2.03 -2.29
N TRP A 110 -4.57 -2.10 -0.97
CA TRP A 110 -3.47 -2.18 -0.02
C TRP A 110 -2.64 -3.47 -0.21
N LEU A 111 -3.31 -4.60 -0.39
CA LEU A 111 -2.67 -5.90 -0.64
C LEU A 111 -1.77 -5.87 -1.88
N ILE A 112 -2.21 -5.24 -2.96
CA ILE A 112 -1.41 -5.06 -4.18
C ILE A 112 -0.14 -4.26 -3.87
N ASN A 113 -0.25 -3.14 -3.15
CA ASN A 113 0.90 -2.32 -2.77
C ASN A 113 1.90 -3.11 -1.92
N TRP A 114 1.40 -3.84 -0.92
CA TRP A 114 2.22 -4.71 -0.09
C TRP A 114 2.92 -5.80 -0.92
N TRP A 115 2.20 -6.45 -1.81
CA TRP A 115 2.74 -7.49 -2.68
C TRP A 115 3.79 -6.96 -3.67
N GLN A 116 3.58 -5.78 -4.23
CA GLN A 116 4.58 -5.09 -5.05
C GLN A 116 5.89 -4.86 -4.27
N GLN A 117 5.82 -4.43 -3.01
CA GLN A 117 7.00 -4.26 -2.16
C GLN A 117 7.73 -5.59 -1.90
N GLN A 118 6.98 -6.66 -1.65
CA GLN A 118 7.55 -8.00 -1.50
C GLN A 118 8.28 -8.47 -2.76
N LEU A 119 7.67 -8.29 -3.91
CA LEU A 119 8.28 -8.67 -5.20
C LEU A 119 9.53 -7.82 -5.50
N TRP A 120 9.45 -6.53 -5.25
CA TRP A 120 10.58 -5.63 -5.41
C TRP A 120 11.77 -6.01 -4.51
N ALA A 121 11.50 -6.28 -3.24
CA ALA A 121 12.53 -6.68 -2.27
C ALA A 121 13.22 -8.01 -2.64
N ARG A 122 12.52 -8.90 -3.36
CA ARG A 122 13.05 -10.18 -3.88
C ARG A 122 13.75 -10.04 -5.24
N GLY A 123 13.84 -8.85 -5.79
CA GLY A 123 14.44 -8.62 -7.10
C GLY A 123 13.60 -9.14 -8.27
N ALA A 124 12.27 -9.20 -8.11
CA ALA A 124 11.40 -9.58 -9.22
C ALA A 124 11.57 -8.61 -10.39
N GLY A 125 11.52 -9.14 -11.61
CA GLY A 125 11.61 -8.34 -12.82
C GLY A 125 10.40 -7.39 -12.99
N ASP A 126 10.48 -6.54 -14.01
CA ASP A 126 9.46 -5.50 -14.26
C ASP A 126 8.08 -6.08 -14.60
N ARG A 127 8.02 -7.23 -15.25
CA ARG A 127 6.76 -7.84 -15.72
C ARG A 127 5.74 -8.08 -14.60
N PRO A 128 6.09 -8.75 -13.47
CA PRO A 128 5.15 -8.91 -12.35
C PRO A 128 4.69 -7.58 -11.77
N LEU A 129 5.59 -6.61 -11.62
CA LEU A 129 5.27 -5.29 -11.08
C LEU A 129 4.30 -4.51 -11.98
N GLN A 130 4.53 -4.54 -13.31
CA GLN A 130 3.64 -3.93 -14.29
C GLN A 130 2.26 -4.61 -14.31
N ARG A 131 2.22 -5.94 -14.11
CA ARG A 131 0.95 -6.66 -14.04
C ARG A 131 0.13 -6.24 -12.82
N LEU A 132 0.76 -6.13 -11.66
CA LEU A 132 0.09 -5.65 -10.45
C LEU A 132 -0.37 -4.19 -10.58
N GLU A 133 0.39 -3.33 -11.25
CA GLU A 133 -0.05 -1.96 -11.53
C GLU A 133 -1.26 -1.92 -12.49
N THR A 134 -1.31 -2.85 -13.44
CA THR A 134 -2.48 -3.00 -14.32
C THR A 134 -3.70 -3.47 -13.53
N LEU A 135 -3.54 -4.47 -12.65
CA LEU A 135 -4.59 -4.93 -11.74
C LEU A 135 -5.12 -3.78 -10.87
N ARG A 136 -4.21 -3.00 -10.27
CA ARG A 136 -4.57 -1.84 -9.47
C ARG A 136 -5.43 -0.83 -10.24
N ARG A 137 -5.05 -0.51 -11.50
CA ARG A 137 -5.84 0.38 -12.35
C ARG A 137 -7.20 -0.20 -12.71
N GLN A 138 -7.28 -1.52 -12.93
CA GLN A 138 -8.54 -2.21 -13.19
C GLN A 138 -9.48 -2.16 -11.97
N LEU A 139 -8.97 -2.36 -10.76
CA LEU A 139 -9.78 -2.26 -9.53
C LEU A 139 -10.28 -0.84 -9.25
N LEU A 140 -9.54 0.20 -9.69
CA LEU A 140 -9.97 1.60 -9.60
C LEU A 140 -10.95 2.02 -10.69
N SER A 141 -11.16 1.17 -11.70
CA SER A 141 -12.17 1.33 -12.73
C SER A 141 -13.36 0.40 -12.49
N PHE A 142 -14.41 0.50 -13.30
CA PHE A 142 -15.63 -0.31 -13.15
C PHE A 142 -15.47 -1.78 -13.65
N VAL A 143 -14.28 -2.36 -13.53
CA VAL A 143 -14.03 -3.77 -13.86
C VAL A 143 -14.45 -4.64 -12.69
N GLN A 144 -15.03 -5.82 -12.97
CA GLN A 144 -15.37 -6.78 -11.94
C GLN A 144 -14.10 -7.25 -11.20
N PRO A 145 -13.98 -7.03 -9.88
CA PRO A 145 -12.75 -7.29 -9.14
C PRO A 145 -12.26 -8.74 -9.29
N ARG A 146 -13.15 -9.70 -9.20
CA ARG A 146 -12.82 -11.12 -9.31
C ARG A 146 -12.15 -11.45 -10.64
N LEU A 147 -12.71 -10.98 -11.76
CA LEU A 147 -12.15 -11.21 -13.09
C LEU A 147 -10.75 -10.56 -13.21
N ALA A 148 -10.58 -9.34 -12.67
CA ALA A 148 -9.30 -8.66 -12.69
C ALA A 148 -8.22 -9.45 -11.93
N TRP A 149 -8.54 -9.99 -10.74
CA TRP A 149 -7.65 -10.85 -9.97
C TRP A 149 -7.36 -12.18 -10.67
N GLU A 150 -8.37 -12.86 -11.22
CA GLU A 150 -8.20 -14.12 -11.96
C GLU A 150 -7.22 -13.97 -13.11
N VAL A 151 -7.41 -12.95 -13.95
CA VAL A 151 -6.50 -12.67 -15.08
C VAL A 151 -5.11 -12.31 -14.61
N ALA A 152 -4.98 -11.48 -13.55
CA ALA A 152 -3.68 -11.10 -13.02
C ALA A 152 -2.89 -12.29 -12.50
N LEU A 153 -3.52 -13.14 -11.69
CA LEU A 153 -2.86 -14.31 -11.09
C LEU A 153 -2.52 -15.38 -12.13
N LEU A 154 -3.40 -15.61 -13.12
CA LEU A 154 -3.10 -16.53 -14.23
C LEU A 154 -1.89 -16.07 -15.05
N GLU A 155 -1.80 -14.78 -15.41
CA GLU A 155 -0.65 -14.26 -16.16
C GLU A 155 0.65 -14.33 -15.36
N LEU A 156 0.59 -14.15 -14.04
CA LEU A 156 1.75 -14.28 -13.16
C LEU A 156 2.19 -15.75 -12.98
N THR A 157 1.25 -16.70 -13.04
CA THR A 157 1.52 -18.13 -12.96
C THR A 157 2.10 -18.68 -14.27
N THR A 158 1.52 -18.29 -15.41
CA THR A 158 1.92 -18.81 -16.74
C THR A 158 3.16 -18.13 -17.33
N GLY A 159 3.59 -17.05 -16.75
CA GLY A 159 4.70 -16.23 -17.26
C GLY A 159 6.07 -16.55 -16.68
N LYS A 160 6.20 -17.71 -15.99
CA LYS A 160 7.49 -18.24 -15.49
C LYS A 160 8.34 -18.80 -16.62
#